data_0bd8d11609c8ad0ea1549ac80a9eb6dd
#
_entry.id   0bd8d11609c8ad0ea1549ac80a9eb6dd
#
_cell.length_a   1.000
_cell.length_b   1.000
_cell.length_c   1.000
_cell.angle_alpha   90.00
_cell.angle_beta   90.00
_cell.angle_gamma   90.00
#
_symmetry.space_group_name_H-M   'P 1'
#
loop_
_entity.id
_entity.type
_entity.pdbx_description
1 polymer ?
#
loop_
_entity_poly.entity_id
_entity_poly.type
_entity_poly.pdbx_seq_one_letter_code
_entity_poly.pdbx_strand_id
1 'polypeptide(L)'
;MYKVGIDRAMMSAKKMFEELIYDISLTEGNQMSLLETASTLSGKSPKNAKTKDIILVTNLKNGFDYILEKIKEKDFYFDKDTLCRVNRFVASNDNFDNLGGFRHYNIKISGAKHTGVDVSDLEISFFETINKYYTDNREGVRTVDLFLDLCKNQYFGDGNKRTAQLIMCGLLISEGYVPFSINFKETEYSKMLVDFYDDENKREFILKKLLEKQDEITKSFLSKEEIKEFEETKIKEFVNKIGIEETNKMILNKVNELQKSNFEVTKEFIFSIKDILGMQKILDKDNLAEIKTKDLYSTIHNFFEINNKKGINAVFNYLKKLDFPIEYIEDFNSKFNKEIKISEKENKKIANDKELEI
;
A
#
# COMPACT_ATOMS: atom_id res chain seq x y z
N MET A 1 0.13 7.31 -5.30
CA MET A 1 -1.24 6.89 -4.91
C MET A 1 -2.21 7.22 -6.04
N TYR A 2 -3.25 6.40 -6.25
CA TYR A 2 -4.25 6.60 -7.31
C TYR A 2 -5.57 7.11 -6.73
N LYS A 3 -6.09 8.22 -7.27
CA LYS A 3 -7.29 8.88 -6.79
C LYS A 3 -8.53 8.28 -7.47
N VAL A 4 -9.37 7.59 -6.69
CA VAL A 4 -10.59 6.94 -7.19
C VAL A 4 -11.83 7.83 -7.09
N GLY A 5 -11.73 8.97 -6.41
CA GLY A 5 -12.84 9.86 -6.06
C GLY A 5 -13.53 9.49 -4.74
N ILE A 6 -14.16 10.49 -4.10
CA ILE A 6 -14.70 10.36 -2.73
C ILE A 6 -15.76 9.26 -2.64
N ASP A 7 -16.71 9.21 -3.58
CA ASP A 7 -17.80 8.22 -3.56
C ASP A 7 -17.26 6.80 -3.62
N ARG A 8 -16.28 6.55 -4.49
CA ARG A 8 -15.67 5.23 -4.63
C ARG A 8 -14.78 4.89 -3.44
N ALA A 9 -14.07 5.86 -2.88
CA ALA A 9 -13.32 5.69 -1.63
C ALA A 9 -14.25 5.33 -0.46
N MET A 10 -15.41 5.98 -0.35
CA MET A 10 -16.46 5.65 0.62
C MET A 10 -17.03 4.23 0.40
N MET A 11 -17.24 3.82 -0.85
CA MET A 11 -17.69 2.46 -1.16
C MET A 11 -16.64 1.41 -0.79
N SER A 12 -15.36 1.66 -1.10
CA SER A 12 -14.26 0.77 -0.74
C SER A 12 -14.13 0.65 0.79
N ALA A 13 -14.22 1.77 1.52
CA ALA A 13 -14.20 1.77 2.98
C ALA A 13 -15.32 0.89 3.58
N LYS A 14 -16.54 0.99 3.05
CA LYS A 14 -17.67 0.14 3.49
C LYS A 14 -17.43 -1.34 3.17
N LYS A 15 -16.84 -1.64 2.00
CA LYS A 15 -16.56 -3.01 1.60
C LYS A 15 -15.48 -3.67 2.47
N MET A 16 -14.49 -2.88 2.90
CA MET A 16 -13.38 -3.35 3.76
C MET A 16 -13.64 -3.09 5.25
N PHE A 17 -14.82 -2.63 5.64
CA PHE A 17 -15.08 -2.14 6.99
C PHE A 17 -14.69 -3.12 8.09
N GLU A 18 -15.07 -4.38 7.94
CA GLU A 18 -14.77 -5.43 8.91
C GLU A 18 -13.27 -5.68 9.05
N GLU A 19 -12.55 -5.70 7.93
CA GLU A 19 -11.10 -5.86 7.88
C GLU A 19 -10.37 -4.66 8.49
N LEU A 20 -10.80 -3.43 8.15
CA LEU A 20 -10.23 -2.20 8.71
C LEU A 20 -10.35 -2.18 10.23
N ILE A 21 -11.54 -2.43 10.78
CA ILE A 21 -11.76 -2.43 12.23
C ILE A 21 -11.00 -3.58 12.89
N TYR A 22 -10.98 -4.76 12.28
CA TYR A 22 -10.23 -5.90 12.78
C TYR A 22 -8.74 -5.57 12.90
N ASP A 23 -8.09 -5.13 11.84
CA ASP A 23 -6.65 -4.79 11.83
C ASP A 23 -6.32 -3.70 12.85
N ILE A 24 -7.13 -2.62 12.92
CA ILE A 24 -6.92 -1.55 13.88
C ILE A 24 -7.06 -2.08 15.33
N SER A 25 -8.00 -2.99 15.58
CA SER A 25 -8.19 -3.57 16.91
C SER A 25 -7.02 -4.44 17.37
N LEU A 26 -6.30 -5.04 16.43
CA LEU A 26 -5.11 -5.85 16.72
C LEU A 26 -3.96 -5.03 17.34
N THR A 27 -3.94 -3.71 17.18
CA THR A 27 -2.94 -2.85 17.83
C THR A 27 -2.98 -2.89 19.35
N GLU A 28 -4.14 -3.21 19.92
CA GLU A 28 -4.37 -3.35 21.37
C GLU A 28 -4.48 -4.81 21.82
N GLY A 29 -4.03 -5.74 21.00
CA GLY A 29 -3.99 -7.14 21.33
C GLY A 29 -5.36 -7.81 21.37
N ASN A 30 -6.32 -7.33 20.57
CA ASN A 30 -7.59 -8.01 20.35
C ASN A 30 -7.36 -9.50 20.04
N GLN A 31 -8.12 -10.37 20.70
CA GLN A 31 -8.01 -11.82 20.56
C GLN A 31 -9.09 -12.42 19.65
N MET A 32 -10.09 -11.62 19.26
CA MET A 32 -11.14 -12.08 18.34
C MET A 32 -10.57 -12.35 16.96
N SER A 33 -11.13 -13.33 16.28
CA SER A 33 -10.94 -13.55 14.85
C SER A 33 -11.67 -12.48 14.02
N LEU A 34 -11.36 -12.40 12.72
CA LEU A 34 -12.09 -11.51 11.81
C LEU A 34 -13.62 -11.84 11.82
N LEU A 35 -13.99 -13.12 11.86
CA LEU A 35 -15.40 -13.54 11.88
C LEU A 35 -16.11 -13.09 13.17
N GLU A 36 -15.44 -13.18 14.33
CA GLU A 36 -15.99 -12.69 15.59
C GLU A 36 -16.10 -11.17 15.61
N THR A 37 -15.12 -10.45 15.01
CA THR A 37 -15.17 -9.01 14.83
C THR A 37 -16.36 -8.63 13.95
N ALA A 38 -16.55 -9.26 12.80
CA ALA A 38 -17.70 -9.04 11.90
C ALA A 38 -19.04 -9.32 12.62
N SER A 39 -19.08 -10.37 13.43
CA SER A 39 -20.26 -10.69 14.26
C SER A 39 -20.56 -9.55 15.26
N THR A 40 -19.53 -9.03 15.93
CA THR A 40 -19.66 -7.90 16.86
C THR A 40 -20.15 -6.64 16.15
N LEU A 41 -19.58 -6.32 14.98
CA LEU A 41 -19.99 -5.18 14.17
C LEU A 41 -21.45 -5.26 13.69
N SER A 42 -21.97 -6.48 13.52
CA SER A 42 -23.40 -6.74 13.23
C SER A 42 -24.31 -6.74 14.45
N GLY A 43 -23.80 -6.37 15.67
CA GLY A 43 -24.55 -6.30 16.91
C GLY A 43 -24.73 -7.62 17.66
N LYS A 44 -23.96 -8.66 17.31
CA LYS A 44 -23.96 -9.95 18.01
C LYS A 44 -22.79 -10.02 18.98
N SER A 45 -22.95 -10.75 20.07
CA SER A 45 -21.87 -11.01 21.02
C SER A 45 -21.34 -12.44 20.83
N PRO A 46 -20.13 -12.61 20.27
CA PRO A 46 -19.52 -13.93 20.14
C PRO A 46 -19.32 -14.59 21.53
N LYS A 47 -19.65 -15.88 21.64
CA LYS A 47 -19.65 -16.60 22.94
C LYS A 47 -18.30 -16.61 23.68
N ASN A 48 -17.21 -16.61 22.92
CA ASN A 48 -15.84 -16.71 23.48
C ASN A 48 -15.08 -15.37 23.49
N ALA A 49 -15.68 -14.29 23.00
CA ALA A 49 -15.04 -12.99 22.98
C ALA A 49 -15.00 -12.38 24.37
N LYS A 50 -13.87 -11.80 24.74
CA LYS A 50 -13.76 -11.04 26.00
C LYS A 50 -14.52 -9.72 25.88
N THR A 51 -15.18 -9.31 26.95
CA THR A 51 -15.92 -8.05 26.97
C THR A 51 -15.07 -6.85 26.53
N LYS A 52 -13.82 -6.78 26.94
CA LYS A 52 -12.89 -5.72 26.54
C LYS A 52 -12.67 -5.65 25.00
N ASP A 53 -12.61 -6.81 24.35
CA ASP A 53 -12.39 -6.90 22.90
C ASP A 53 -13.65 -6.47 22.13
N ILE A 54 -14.85 -6.85 22.64
CA ILE A 54 -16.15 -6.40 22.10
C ILE A 54 -16.26 -4.88 22.21
N ILE A 55 -15.93 -4.32 23.37
CA ILE A 55 -15.96 -2.88 23.61
C ILE A 55 -14.98 -2.16 22.67
N LEU A 56 -13.76 -2.65 22.55
CA LEU A 56 -12.74 -2.09 21.66
C LEU A 56 -13.24 -2.00 20.22
N VAL A 57 -13.78 -3.09 19.66
CA VAL A 57 -14.33 -3.15 18.30
C VAL A 57 -15.52 -2.20 18.16
N THR A 58 -16.42 -2.13 19.15
CA THR A 58 -17.58 -1.22 19.15
C THR A 58 -17.13 0.25 19.14
N ASN A 59 -16.12 0.58 19.91
CA ASN A 59 -15.56 1.92 19.98
C ASN A 59 -14.92 2.35 18.64
N LEU A 60 -14.14 1.47 18.03
CA LEU A 60 -13.56 1.71 16.71
C LEU A 60 -14.65 1.91 15.64
N LYS A 61 -15.70 1.07 15.69
CA LYS A 61 -16.87 1.25 14.83
C LYS A 61 -17.49 2.64 15.00
N ASN A 62 -17.77 3.05 16.22
CA ASN A 62 -18.39 4.35 16.50
C ASN A 62 -17.52 5.52 16.03
N GLY A 63 -16.21 5.43 16.21
CA GLY A 63 -15.25 6.42 15.70
C GLY A 63 -15.22 6.47 14.17
N PHE A 64 -15.27 5.32 13.51
CA PHE A 64 -15.30 5.26 12.05
C PHE A 64 -16.64 5.74 11.46
N ASP A 65 -17.76 5.37 12.08
CA ASP A 65 -19.10 5.84 11.68
C ASP A 65 -19.19 7.37 11.76
N TYR A 66 -18.67 7.97 12.85
CA TYR A 66 -18.57 9.43 12.99
C TYR A 66 -17.77 10.06 11.83
N ILE A 67 -16.61 9.49 11.49
CA ILE A 67 -15.78 9.97 10.37
C ILE A 67 -16.56 9.90 9.05
N LEU A 68 -17.21 8.78 8.75
CA LEU A 68 -17.97 8.60 7.52
C LEU A 68 -19.16 9.57 7.43
N GLU A 69 -19.82 9.88 8.56
CA GLU A 69 -20.86 10.88 8.63
C GLU A 69 -20.34 12.28 8.32
N LYS A 70 -19.23 12.67 8.95
CA LYS A 70 -18.58 13.96 8.71
C LYS A 70 -18.10 14.14 7.27
N ILE A 71 -17.61 13.08 6.63
CA ILE A 71 -17.23 13.11 5.21
C ILE A 71 -18.46 13.34 4.32
N LYS A 72 -19.61 12.69 4.60
CA LYS A 72 -20.87 12.92 3.87
C LYS A 72 -21.38 14.34 4.01
N GLU A 73 -21.23 14.92 5.20
CA GLU A 73 -21.56 16.31 5.49
C GLU A 73 -20.56 17.31 4.86
N LYS A 74 -19.44 16.84 4.30
CA LYS A 74 -18.30 17.64 3.81
C LYS A 74 -17.67 18.50 4.92
N ASP A 75 -17.68 17.98 6.14
CA ASP A 75 -17.25 18.63 7.38
C ASP A 75 -16.17 17.81 8.11
N PHE A 76 -15.37 17.05 7.36
CA PHE A 76 -14.27 16.29 7.92
C PHE A 76 -12.93 16.94 7.56
N TYR A 77 -12.27 17.52 8.56
CA TYR A 77 -10.97 18.20 8.45
C TYR A 77 -10.02 17.71 9.51
N PHE A 78 -8.72 17.82 9.23
CA PHE A 78 -7.70 17.56 10.23
C PHE A 78 -7.50 18.81 11.11
N ASP A 79 -8.09 18.79 12.29
CA ASP A 79 -7.92 19.78 13.32
C ASP A 79 -7.89 19.12 14.70
N LYS A 80 -7.68 19.93 15.76
CA LYS A 80 -7.62 19.44 17.14
C LYS A 80 -8.92 18.83 17.59
N ASP A 81 -10.04 19.46 17.26
CA ASP A 81 -11.37 19.01 17.69
C ASP A 81 -11.71 17.66 17.06
N THR A 82 -11.46 17.47 15.79
CA THR A 82 -11.63 16.20 15.07
C THR A 82 -10.73 15.11 15.67
N LEU A 83 -9.45 15.41 15.87
CA LEU A 83 -8.50 14.46 16.45
C LEU A 83 -8.94 14.04 17.87
N CYS A 84 -9.29 15.00 18.72
CA CYS A 84 -9.77 14.75 20.08
C CYS A 84 -11.10 14.00 20.10
N ARG A 85 -12.02 14.30 19.19
CA ARG A 85 -13.31 13.62 19.07
C ARG A 85 -13.13 12.16 18.69
N VAL A 86 -12.28 11.86 17.72
CA VAL A 86 -11.98 10.48 17.31
C VAL A 86 -11.31 9.71 18.45
N ASN A 87 -10.33 10.32 19.15
CA ASN A 87 -9.70 9.68 20.31
C ASN A 87 -10.73 9.38 21.42
N ARG A 88 -11.69 10.26 21.67
CA ARG A 88 -12.74 10.03 22.67
C ARG A 88 -13.56 8.76 22.38
N PHE A 89 -13.86 8.47 21.10
CA PHE A 89 -14.48 7.21 20.75
C PHE A 89 -13.53 6.03 21.00
N VAL A 90 -12.32 6.12 20.51
CA VAL A 90 -11.32 5.04 20.52
C VAL A 90 -10.94 4.62 21.94
N ALA A 91 -10.79 5.60 22.85
CA ALA A 91 -10.31 5.39 24.23
C ALA A 91 -11.44 5.39 25.29
N SER A 92 -12.72 5.29 24.87
CA SER A 92 -13.88 5.53 25.75
C SER A 92 -14.03 4.60 26.96
N ASN A 93 -13.25 3.52 27.04
CA ASN A 93 -13.25 2.60 28.18
C ASN A 93 -11.93 2.57 28.95
N ASP A 94 -11.01 3.40 28.55
CA ASP A 94 -9.75 3.52 29.27
C ASP A 94 -9.98 4.49 30.43
N ASN A 95 -9.59 4.08 31.66
CA ASN A 95 -9.74 4.87 32.87
C ASN A 95 -8.76 6.06 32.91
N PHE A 96 -8.80 6.91 31.90
CA PHE A 96 -7.99 8.11 31.81
C PHE A 96 -8.84 9.34 32.12
N ASP A 97 -8.33 10.21 32.97
CA ASP A 97 -9.00 11.41 33.45
C ASP A 97 -9.30 12.45 32.34
N ASN A 98 -8.72 12.29 31.15
CA ASN A 98 -8.83 13.26 30.06
C ASN A 98 -9.13 12.60 28.69
N LEU A 99 -10.23 11.87 28.61
CA LEU A 99 -10.67 11.22 27.36
C LEU A 99 -10.93 12.24 26.26
N GLY A 100 -10.21 12.10 25.14
CA GLY A 100 -10.30 13.01 24.00
C GLY A 100 -9.69 14.36 24.26
N GLY A 101 -8.82 14.52 25.27
CA GLY A 101 -7.95 15.67 25.50
C GLY A 101 -6.49 15.27 25.44
N PHE A 102 -5.61 16.22 25.21
CA PHE A 102 -4.18 15.95 25.26
C PHE A 102 -3.77 15.56 26.69
N ARG A 103 -2.80 14.63 26.80
CA ARG A 103 -2.31 14.15 28.09
C ARG A 103 -1.66 15.26 28.94
N HIS A 104 -1.67 15.06 30.24
CA HIS A 104 -1.09 15.99 31.21
C HIS A 104 0.21 15.48 31.83
N TYR A 105 0.77 14.38 31.31
CA TYR A 105 1.96 13.72 31.84
C TYR A 105 2.81 13.15 30.70
N ASN A 106 4.09 12.99 30.96
CA ASN A 106 4.99 12.34 30.02
C ASN A 106 4.76 10.82 30.05
N ILE A 107 4.89 10.19 28.89
CA ILE A 107 4.64 8.75 28.69
C ILE A 107 5.92 8.06 28.22
N LYS A 108 5.88 6.72 28.28
CA LYS A 108 6.88 5.85 27.64
C LYS A 108 6.22 5.00 26.59
N ILE A 109 6.83 4.87 25.44
CA ILE A 109 6.35 3.99 24.37
C ILE A 109 7.02 2.64 24.54
N SER A 110 6.20 1.59 24.67
CA SER A 110 6.71 0.22 24.84
C SER A 110 7.58 -0.19 23.65
N GLY A 111 8.80 -0.64 23.95
CA GLY A 111 9.75 -1.11 22.93
C GLY A 111 10.59 -0.01 22.26
N ALA A 112 10.31 1.27 22.52
CA ALA A 112 11.05 2.40 21.97
C ALA A 112 11.85 3.15 23.06
N LYS A 113 12.93 3.84 22.65
CA LYS A 113 13.64 4.82 23.48
C LYS A 113 12.93 6.17 23.48
N HIS A 114 12.29 6.50 22.36
CA HIS A 114 11.48 7.69 22.19
C HIS A 114 10.29 7.71 23.14
N THR A 115 9.98 8.87 23.73
CA THR A 115 8.93 9.04 24.76
C THR A 115 7.72 9.86 24.29
N GLY A 116 7.62 10.13 22.99
CA GLY A 116 6.67 11.14 22.50
C GLY A 116 7.16 12.56 22.76
N VAL A 117 6.33 13.54 22.41
CA VAL A 117 6.59 14.97 22.67
C VAL A 117 6.48 15.23 24.16
N ASP A 118 7.31 16.14 24.71
CA ASP A 118 7.14 16.55 26.10
C ASP A 118 5.77 17.18 26.34
N VAL A 119 5.20 16.97 27.51
CA VAL A 119 3.85 17.45 27.84
C VAL A 119 3.73 18.98 27.73
N SER A 120 4.81 19.72 28.02
CA SER A 120 4.85 21.17 27.87
C SER A 120 4.75 21.67 26.44
N ASP A 121 5.12 20.83 25.48
CA ASP A 121 5.26 21.19 24.06
C ASP A 121 4.13 20.63 23.18
N LEU A 122 3.17 19.90 23.76
CA LEU A 122 2.11 19.21 23.00
C LEU A 122 1.32 20.16 22.10
N GLU A 123 0.93 21.32 22.57
CA GLU A 123 0.16 22.30 21.79
C GLU A 123 1.01 22.88 20.65
N ILE A 124 2.25 23.21 20.91
CA ILE A 124 3.18 23.74 19.90
C ILE A 124 3.45 22.68 18.83
N SER A 125 3.77 21.46 19.26
CA SER A 125 4.00 20.34 18.36
C SER A 125 2.79 20.02 17.51
N PHE A 126 1.58 20.12 18.07
CA PHE A 126 0.36 19.90 17.31
C PHE A 126 0.12 20.98 16.25
N PHE A 127 0.40 22.24 16.60
CA PHE A 127 0.33 23.34 15.65
C PHE A 127 1.33 23.15 14.49
N GLU A 128 2.55 22.70 14.78
CA GLU A 128 3.56 22.36 13.76
C GLU A 128 3.08 21.20 12.87
N THR A 129 2.47 20.17 13.47
CA THR A 129 1.93 19.02 12.75
C THR A 129 0.79 19.43 11.79
N ILE A 130 -0.14 20.29 12.23
CA ILE A 130 -1.20 20.85 11.37
C ILE A 130 -0.58 21.67 10.23
N ASN A 131 0.34 22.57 10.55
CA ASN A 131 0.96 23.42 9.55
C ASN A 131 1.71 22.59 8.49
N LYS A 132 2.48 21.59 8.90
CA LYS A 132 3.16 20.64 8.01
C LYS A 132 2.15 19.95 7.09
N TYR A 133 1.06 19.41 7.64
CA TYR A 133 0.04 18.72 6.85
C TYR A 133 -0.60 19.61 5.79
N TYR A 134 -1.00 20.83 6.13
CA TYR A 134 -1.70 21.72 5.18
C TYR A 134 -0.75 22.43 4.20
N THR A 135 0.53 22.53 4.51
CA THR A 135 1.54 23.10 3.58
C THR A 135 2.16 22.05 2.65
N ASP A 136 2.03 20.76 2.97
CA ASP A 136 2.51 19.68 2.10
C ASP A 136 1.54 19.48 0.92
N ASN A 137 2.03 19.71 -0.29
CA ASN A 137 1.26 19.58 -1.52
C ASN A 137 1.17 18.13 -2.06
N ARG A 138 1.78 17.15 -1.38
CA ARG A 138 1.76 15.73 -1.76
C ARG A 138 0.45 15.09 -1.33
N GLU A 139 -0.65 15.42 -2.00
CA GLU A 139 -1.99 14.92 -1.69
C GLU A 139 -2.02 13.38 -1.52
N GLY A 140 -2.70 12.88 -0.50
CA GLY A 140 -2.70 11.47 -0.10
C GLY A 140 -1.41 11.03 0.60
N VAL A 141 -0.24 11.34 0.07
CA VAL A 141 1.05 11.01 0.71
C VAL A 141 1.20 11.73 2.04
N ARG A 142 0.87 13.03 2.10
CA ARG A 142 0.87 13.82 3.34
C ARG A 142 -0.02 13.21 4.43
N THR A 143 -1.12 12.55 4.04
CA THR A 143 -2.02 11.90 4.97
C THR A 143 -1.39 10.66 5.61
N VAL A 144 -0.63 9.88 4.83
CA VAL A 144 0.14 8.74 5.37
C VAL A 144 1.34 9.22 6.19
N ASP A 145 1.98 10.34 5.80
CA ASP A 145 3.06 10.95 6.59
C ASP A 145 2.55 11.54 7.91
N LEU A 146 1.34 12.16 7.91
CA LEU A 146 0.65 12.60 9.13
C LEU A 146 0.41 11.45 10.11
N PHE A 147 0.00 10.27 9.63
CA PHE A 147 -0.15 9.09 10.49
C PHE A 147 1.13 8.79 11.27
N LEU A 148 2.29 8.91 10.64
CA LEU A 148 3.58 8.71 11.32
C LEU A 148 3.84 9.78 12.38
N ASP A 149 3.53 11.05 12.11
CA ASP A 149 3.66 12.14 13.09
C ASP A 149 2.74 11.91 14.30
N LEU A 150 1.46 11.56 14.07
CA LEU A 150 0.51 11.29 15.14
C LEU A 150 0.94 10.10 16.01
N CYS A 151 1.48 9.05 15.39
CA CYS A 151 2.01 7.90 16.12
C CYS A 151 3.26 8.25 16.93
N LYS A 152 4.15 9.10 16.43
CA LYS A 152 5.40 9.48 17.11
C LYS A 152 5.16 10.47 18.23
N ASN A 153 4.33 11.47 18.01
CA ASN A 153 4.12 12.57 18.94
C ASN A 153 3.33 12.15 20.19
N GLN A 154 2.47 11.15 20.09
CA GLN A 154 1.74 10.58 21.25
C GLN A 154 0.95 11.64 22.03
N TYR A 155 0.01 12.32 21.40
CA TYR A 155 -0.76 13.42 22.02
C TYR A 155 -1.66 12.99 23.17
N PHE A 156 -2.10 11.74 23.23
CA PHE A 156 -3.07 11.22 24.21
C PHE A 156 -2.42 10.26 25.20
N GLY A 157 -3.10 10.06 26.33
CA GLY A 157 -2.71 9.05 27.32
C GLY A 157 -2.82 7.63 26.80
N ASP A 158 -3.83 7.36 25.91
CA ASP A 158 -4.00 6.10 25.22
C ASP A 158 -4.70 6.28 23.87
N GLY A 159 -4.70 5.21 23.05
CA GLY A 159 -5.38 5.17 21.76
C GLY A 159 -4.65 5.89 20.63
N ASN A 160 -3.43 6.36 20.80
CA ASN A 160 -2.71 7.16 19.81
C ASN A 160 -2.63 6.48 18.43
N LYS A 161 -2.19 5.22 18.34
CA LYS A 161 -2.08 4.48 17.07
C LYS A 161 -3.45 4.22 16.42
N ARG A 162 -4.44 3.85 17.23
CA ARG A 162 -5.82 3.61 16.76
C ARG A 162 -6.45 4.88 16.21
N THR A 163 -6.31 5.98 16.94
CA THR A 163 -6.77 7.32 16.51
C THR A 163 -6.07 7.75 15.22
N ALA A 164 -4.74 7.60 15.15
CA ALA A 164 -3.97 7.96 13.97
C ALA A 164 -4.41 7.15 12.73
N GLN A 165 -4.70 5.85 12.86
CA GLN A 165 -5.21 5.05 11.76
C GLN A 165 -6.60 5.48 11.30
N LEU A 166 -7.53 5.75 12.23
CA LEU A 166 -8.86 6.23 11.86
C LEU A 166 -8.82 7.60 11.18
N ILE A 167 -8.01 8.54 11.68
CA ILE A 167 -7.80 9.86 11.04
C ILE A 167 -7.22 9.68 9.64
N MET A 168 -6.18 8.85 9.48
CA MET A 168 -5.59 8.54 8.17
C MET A 168 -6.65 7.99 7.20
N CYS A 169 -7.45 7.02 7.63
CA CYS A 169 -8.53 6.46 6.79
C CYS A 169 -9.53 7.54 6.39
N GLY A 170 -9.97 8.37 7.33
CA GLY A 170 -10.92 9.44 7.07
C GLY A 170 -10.40 10.48 6.08
N LEU A 171 -9.17 10.93 6.26
CA LEU A 171 -8.54 11.91 5.37
C LEU A 171 -8.31 11.32 3.96
N LEU A 172 -7.84 10.06 3.86
CA LEU A 172 -7.72 9.39 2.57
C LEU A 172 -9.05 9.34 1.83
N ILE A 173 -10.14 8.96 2.52
CA ILE A 173 -11.48 8.93 1.93
C ILE A 173 -11.91 10.32 1.48
N SER A 174 -11.73 11.36 2.32
CA SER A 174 -12.12 12.74 2.02
C SER A 174 -11.33 13.33 0.86
N GLU A 175 -10.08 12.89 0.66
CA GLU A 175 -9.24 13.25 -0.49
C GLU A 175 -9.51 12.38 -1.73
N GLY A 176 -10.35 11.33 -1.62
CA GLY A 176 -10.74 10.45 -2.73
C GLY A 176 -9.79 9.29 -2.98
N TYR A 177 -9.04 8.85 -1.96
CA TYR A 177 -8.17 7.68 -1.99
C TYR A 177 -8.79 6.49 -1.25
N VAL A 178 -8.49 5.28 -1.70
CA VAL A 178 -8.89 4.05 -0.99
C VAL A 178 -8.21 4.02 0.38
N PRO A 179 -8.96 3.91 1.49
CA PRO A 179 -8.35 3.78 2.82
C PRO A 179 -7.68 2.42 2.99
N PHE A 180 -6.81 2.30 3.97
CA PHE A 180 -6.18 1.05 4.35
C PHE A 180 -5.87 1.02 5.85
N SER A 181 -5.73 -0.17 6.39
CA SER A 181 -5.29 -0.42 7.76
C SER A 181 -3.90 -1.02 7.80
N ILE A 182 -3.25 -0.90 8.97
CA ILE A 182 -1.94 -1.46 9.23
C ILE A 182 -2.12 -2.53 10.31
N ASN A 183 -1.83 -3.78 9.94
CA ASN A 183 -1.87 -4.89 10.88
C ASN A 183 -0.56 -4.94 11.68
N PHE A 184 -0.58 -4.43 12.90
CA PHE A 184 0.60 -4.42 13.78
C PHE A 184 0.91 -5.77 14.44
N LYS A 185 0.12 -6.82 14.24
CA LYS A 185 0.53 -8.20 14.56
C LYS A 185 1.60 -8.70 13.58
N GLU A 186 1.65 -8.16 12.37
CA GLU A 186 2.78 -8.38 11.49
C GLU A 186 4.00 -7.71 12.12
N THR A 187 4.91 -8.53 12.64
CA THR A 187 6.10 -8.08 13.40
C THR A 187 6.95 -7.09 12.62
N GLU A 188 6.90 -7.12 11.30
CA GLU A 188 7.61 -6.20 10.40
C GLU A 188 7.15 -4.75 10.58
N TYR A 189 5.84 -4.47 10.49
CA TYR A 189 5.32 -3.09 10.64
C TYR A 189 5.51 -2.55 12.06
N SER A 190 5.33 -3.39 13.08
CA SER A 190 5.57 -3.01 14.47
C SER A 190 7.02 -2.61 14.70
N LYS A 191 7.95 -3.40 14.17
CA LYS A 191 9.39 -3.12 14.24
C LYS A 191 9.76 -1.84 13.48
N MET A 192 9.29 -1.68 12.23
CA MET A 192 9.56 -0.48 11.45
C MET A 192 9.08 0.79 12.15
N LEU A 193 7.91 0.73 12.80
CA LEU A 193 7.37 1.87 13.53
C LEU A 193 8.22 2.23 14.75
N VAL A 194 8.70 1.24 15.52
CA VAL A 194 9.62 1.45 16.65
C VAL A 194 10.96 1.98 16.16
N ASP A 195 11.54 1.41 15.11
CA ASP A 195 12.78 1.87 14.51
C ASP A 195 12.67 3.34 14.05
N PHE A 196 11.52 3.73 13.47
CA PHE A 196 11.23 5.12 13.11
C PHE A 196 11.07 6.04 14.32
N TYR A 197 10.45 5.59 15.40
CA TYR A 197 10.35 6.40 16.63
C TYR A 197 11.73 6.79 17.15
N ASP A 198 12.66 5.87 17.13
CA ASP A 198 14.02 6.05 17.66
C ASP A 198 14.98 6.73 16.67
N ASP A 199 14.70 6.66 15.35
CA ASP A 199 15.53 7.22 14.28
C ASP A 199 14.68 7.81 13.15
N GLU A 200 14.64 9.15 13.08
CA GLU A 200 13.89 9.90 12.07
C GLU A 200 14.33 9.56 10.63
N ASN A 201 15.56 9.13 10.42
CA ASN A 201 16.05 8.73 9.08
C ASN A 201 15.31 7.48 8.53
N LYS A 202 14.58 6.77 9.39
CA LYS A 202 13.74 5.64 8.97
C LYS A 202 12.36 6.05 8.41
N ARG A 203 11.99 7.33 8.50
CA ARG A 203 10.69 7.87 8.03
C ARG A 203 10.42 7.52 6.56
N GLU A 204 11.34 7.85 5.68
CA GLU A 204 11.18 7.60 4.24
C GLU A 204 11.00 6.11 3.92
N PHE A 205 11.68 5.24 4.65
CA PHE A 205 11.57 3.79 4.46
C PHE A 205 10.18 3.29 4.86
N ILE A 206 9.70 3.62 6.06
CA ILE A 206 8.36 3.19 6.52
C ILE A 206 7.26 3.84 5.68
N LEU A 207 7.38 5.14 5.34
CA LEU A 207 6.43 5.83 4.48
C LEU A 207 6.30 5.13 3.13
N LYS A 208 7.41 4.78 2.48
CA LYS A 208 7.42 4.03 1.23
C LYS A 208 6.68 2.69 1.37
N LYS A 209 6.91 1.94 2.44
CA LYS A 209 6.25 0.66 2.69
C LYS A 209 4.74 0.80 2.88
N LEU A 210 4.30 1.84 3.58
CA LEU A 210 2.88 2.12 3.76
C LEU A 210 2.20 2.54 2.44
N LEU A 211 2.88 3.32 1.62
CA LEU A 211 2.39 3.70 0.29
C LEU A 211 2.33 2.50 -0.67
N GLU A 212 3.31 1.59 -0.63
CA GLU A 212 3.28 0.32 -1.40
C GLU A 212 2.06 -0.52 -1.01
N LYS A 213 1.77 -0.65 0.30
CA LYS A 213 0.57 -1.35 0.80
C LYS A 213 -0.73 -0.68 0.33
N GLN A 214 -0.82 0.63 0.42
CA GLN A 214 -1.99 1.38 -0.05
C GLN A 214 -2.21 1.20 -1.55
N ASP A 215 -1.14 1.23 -2.36
CA ASP A 215 -1.20 0.99 -3.80
C ASP A 215 -1.70 -0.43 -4.13
N GLU A 216 -1.25 -1.45 -3.38
CA GLU A 216 -1.70 -2.83 -3.54
C GLU A 216 -3.20 -2.98 -3.25
N ILE A 217 -3.66 -2.41 -2.14
CA ILE A 217 -5.08 -2.42 -1.77
C ILE A 217 -5.91 -1.67 -2.83
N THR A 218 -5.44 -0.50 -3.28
CA THR A 218 -6.13 0.29 -4.31
C THR A 218 -6.34 -0.50 -5.58
N LYS A 219 -5.33 -1.26 -6.05
CA LYS A 219 -5.43 -2.09 -7.26
C LYS A 219 -6.58 -3.09 -7.21
N SER A 220 -6.97 -3.58 -6.04
CA SER A 220 -8.09 -4.51 -5.88
C SER A 220 -9.46 -3.87 -6.17
N PHE A 221 -9.53 -2.54 -6.23
CA PHE A 221 -10.73 -1.75 -6.52
C PHE A 221 -10.73 -1.12 -7.91
N LEU A 222 -9.68 -1.33 -8.71
CA LEU A 222 -9.53 -0.75 -10.04
C LEU A 222 -9.91 -1.74 -11.14
N SER A 223 -10.45 -1.24 -12.25
CA SER A 223 -10.58 -1.98 -13.50
C SER A 223 -9.20 -2.25 -14.11
N LYS A 224 -9.15 -3.11 -15.13
CA LYS A 224 -7.90 -3.42 -15.83
C LYS A 224 -7.30 -2.17 -16.51
N GLU A 225 -8.16 -1.32 -17.03
CA GLU A 225 -7.81 -0.07 -17.69
C GLU A 225 -7.21 0.93 -16.68
N GLU A 226 -7.85 1.08 -15.52
CA GLU A 226 -7.38 1.95 -14.45
C GLU A 226 -6.07 1.44 -13.84
N ILE A 227 -5.89 0.12 -13.69
CA ILE A 227 -4.60 -0.46 -13.26
C ILE A 227 -3.48 -0.08 -14.23
N LYS A 228 -3.76 -0.14 -15.54
CA LYS A 228 -2.81 0.27 -16.57
C LYS A 228 -2.42 1.74 -16.43
N GLU A 229 -3.40 2.63 -16.32
CA GLU A 229 -3.19 4.07 -16.13
C GLU A 229 -2.39 4.35 -14.85
N PHE A 230 -2.72 3.67 -13.77
CA PHE A 230 -2.01 3.77 -12.50
C PHE A 230 -0.54 3.36 -12.62
N GLU A 231 -0.26 2.22 -13.24
CA GLU A 231 1.11 1.73 -13.46
C GLU A 231 1.89 2.68 -14.37
N GLU A 232 1.30 3.20 -15.44
CA GLU A 232 1.94 4.20 -16.31
C GLU A 232 2.24 5.52 -15.59
N THR A 233 1.32 5.99 -14.75
CA THR A 233 1.51 7.22 -13.95
C THR A 233 2.67 7.07 -12.97
N LYS A 234 2.75 5.95 -12.27
CA LYS A 234 3.86 5.66 -11.34
C LYS A 234 5.21 5.67 -12.03
N ILE A 235 5.30 5.08 -13.20
CA ILE A 235 6.55 5.05 -13.96
C ILE A 235 6.91 6.46 -14.45
N LYS A 236 5.92 7.24 -14.90
CA LYS A 236 6.16 8.65 -15.29
C LYS A 236 6.68 9.50 -14.13
N GLU A 237 6.06 9.37 -12.94
CA GLU A 237 6.52 10.05 -11.74
C GLU A 237 7.98 9.68 -11.42
N PHE A 238 8.32 8.40 -11.53
CA PHE A 238 9.67 7.92 -11.31
C PHE A 238 10.67 8.49 -12.34
N VAL A 239 10.36 8.42 -13.64
CA VAL A 239 11.19 8.99 -14.73
C VAL A 239 11.40 10.49 -14.53
N ASN A 240 10.35 11.23 -14.17
CA ASN A 240 10.46 12.66 -13.89
C ASN A 240 11.34 12.96 -12.69
N LYS A 241 11.30 12.11 -11.66
CA LYS A 241 12.11 12.27 -10.44
C LYS A 241 13.59 12.04 -10.68
N ILE A 242 13.96 10.99 -11.43
CA ILE A 242 15.38 10.66 -11.67
C ILE A 242 15.98 11.36 -12.88
N GLY A 243 15.14 11.80 -13.80
CA GLY A 243 15.56 12.45 -15.06
C GLY A 243 15.82 11.47 -16.21
N ILE A 244 15.84 12.02 -17.43
CA ILE A 244 15.93 11.25 -18.68
C ILE A 244 17.27 10.53 -18.79
N GLU A 245 18.37 11.21 -18.47
CA GLU A 245 19.73 10.67 -18.57
C GLU A 245 19.91 9.45 -17.66
N GLU A 246 19.51 9.55 -16.38
CA GLU A 246 19.62 8.42 -15.44
C GLU A 246 18.66 7.30 -15.82
N THR A 247 17.49 7.62 -16.37
CA THR A 247 16.55 6.61 -16.89
C THR A 247 17.17 5.81 -18.04
N ASN A 248 17.76 6.47 -19.03
CA ASN A 248 18.47 5.82 -20.14
C ASN A 248 19.63 4.95 -19.63
N LYS A 249 20.38 5.44 -18.68
CA LYS A 249 21.47 4.68 -18.03
C LYS A 249 20.97 3.42 -17.30
N MET A 250 19.83 3.51 -16.63
CA MET A 250 19.21 2.33 -15.99
C MET A 250 18.80 1.29 -17.03
N ILE A 251 18.21 1.72 -18.14
CA ILE A 251 17.82 0.84 -19.25
C ILE A 251 19.06 0.17 -19.86
N LEU A 252 20.10 0.94 -20.14
CA LEU A 252 21.36 0.43 -20.71
C LEU A 252 22.03 -0.58 -19.76
N ASN A 253 22.09 -0.28 -18.47
CA ASN A 253 22.64 -1.19 -17.47
C ASN A 253 21.87 -2.52 -17.42
N LYS A 254 20.53 -2.49 -17.51
CA LYS A 254 19.72 -3.70 -17.56
C LYS A 254 19.96 -4.52 -18.83
N VAL A 255 20.08 -3.87 -19.98
CA VAL A 255 20.46 -4.54 -21.25
C VAL A 255 21.82 -5.23 -21.12
N ASN A 256 22.82 -4.55 -20.58
CA ASN A 256 24.15 -5.12 -20.35
C ASN A 256 24.13 -6.27 -19.33
N GLU A 257 23.30 -6.19 -18.31
CA GLU A 257 23.07 -7.27 -17.33
C GLU A 257 22.49 -8.50 -18.02
N LEU A 258 21.41 -8.32 -18.81
CA LEU A 258 20.75 -9.41 -19.53
C LEU A 258 21.66 -10.10 -20.56
N GLN A 259 22.65 -9.41 -21.12
CA GLN A 259 23.59 -9.98 -22.09
C GLN A 259 24.69 -10.84 -21.42
N LYS A 260 24.98 -10.63 -20.14
CA LYS A 260 26.16 -11.20 -19.48
C LYS A 260 25.91 -12.52 -18.75
N SER A 261 24.67 -13.06 -18.60
CA SER A 261 24.44 -13.91 -17.45
C SER A 261 23.54 -15.12 -17.59
N ASN A 262 23.87 -16.08 -16.71
CA ASN A 262 23.00 -17.11 -16.14
C ASN A 262 22.40 -16.55 -14.83
N PHE A 263 21.23 -15.93 -14.88
CA PHE A 263 20.50 -15.48 -13.69
C PHE A 263 19.35 -16.42 -13.37
N GLU A 264 19.08 -16.59 -12.08
CA GLU A 264 17.83 -17.15 -11.63
C GLU A 264 16.69 -16.13 -11.86
N VAL A 265 15.64 -16.53 -12.58
CA VAL A 265 14.49 -15.67 -12.86
C VAL A 265 13.58 -15.61 -11.63
N THR A 266 13.87 -14.68 -10.73
CA THR A 266 13.03 -14.39 -9.56
C THR A 266 11.86 -13.48 -9.90
N LYS A 267 10.90 -13.34 -8.96
CA LYS A 267 9.80 -12.38 -9.11
C LYS A 267 10.32 -10.94 -9.22
N GLU A 268 11.31 -10.59 -8.39
CA GLU A 268 11.95 -9.27 -8.37
C GLU A 268 12.64 -8.96 -9.71
N PHE A 269 13.27 -9.94 -10.30
CA PHE A 269 13.88 -9.81 -11.62
C PHE A 269 12.82 -9.52 -12.71
N ILE A 270 11.69 -10.25 -12.69
CA ILE A 270 10.57 -10.00 -13.62
C ILE A 270 10.00 -8.60 -13.43
N PHE A 271 9.83 -8.13 -12.19
CA PHE A 271 9.38 -6.77 -11.91
C PHE A 271 10.36 -5.73 -12.43
N SER A 272 11.66 -5.92 -12.24
CA SER A 272 12.68 -5.01 -12.77
C SER A 272 12.64 -4.88 -14.30
N ILE A 273 12.36 -5.97 -15.01
CA ILE A 273 12.17 -5.93 -16.48
C ILE A 273 10.92 -5.17 -16.87
N LYS A 274 9.81 -5.36 -16.15
CA LYS A 274 8.57 -4.61 -16.39
C LYS A 274 8.77 -3.11 -16.22
N ASP A 275 9.48 -2.69 -15.17
CA ASP A 275 9.79 -1.29 -14.91
C ASP A 275 10.63 -0.68 -16.05
N ILE A 276 11.66 -1.39 -16.50
CA ILE A 276 12.51 -0.97 -17.64
C ILE A 276 11.70 -0.83 -18.92
N LEU A 277 10.82 -1.77 -19.22
CA LEU A 277 9.93 -1.68 -20.40
C LEU A 277 8.96 -0.50 -20.31
N GLY A 278 8.43 -0.22 -19.11
CA GLY A 278 7.59 0.94 -18.88
C GLY A 278 8.34 2.25 -19.06
N MET A 279 9.58 2.36 -18.54
CA MET A 279 10.46 3.52 -18.74
C MET A 279 10.77 3.73 -20.20
N GLN A 280 11.16 2.67 -20.92
CA GLN A 280 11.42 2.70 -22.35
C GLN A 280 10.24 3.28 -23.14
N LYS A 281 9.03 2.79 -22.85
CA LYS A 281 7.80 3.29 -23.51
C LYS A 281 7.59 4.78 -23.30
N ILE A 282 7.89 5.29 -22.11
CA ILE A 282 7.75 6.71 -21.79
C ILE A 282 8.76 7.53 -22.58
N LEU A 283 10.03 7.11 -22.60
CA LEU A 283 11.08 7.80 -23.35
C LEU A 283 10.84 7.75 -24.88
N ASP A 284 10.34 6.65 -25.41
CA ASP A 284 10.02 6.50 -26.83
C ASP A 284 8.92 7.46 -27.29
N LYS A 285 7.92 7.73 -26.46
CA LYS A 285 6.84 8.68 -26.75
C LYS A 285 7.37 10.08 -27.13
N ASP A 286 8.45 10.48 -26.47
CA ASP A 286 9.05 11.81 -26.62
C ASP A 286 10.34 11.78 -27.45
N ASN A 287 10.66 10.63 -28.07
CA ASN A 287 11.91 10.38 -28.82
C ASN A 287 13.19 10.64 -27.98
N LEU A 288 13.15 10.33 -26.69
CA LEU A 288 14.23 10.56 -25.72
C LEU A 288 14.99 9.28 -25.35
N ALA A 289 14.59 8.12 -25.90
CA ALA A 289 15.24 6.83 -25.65
C ALA A 289 16.55 6.71 -26.43
N GLU A 290 17.64 6.36 -25.75
CA GLU A 290 18.95 6.10 -26.37
C GLU A 290 19.01 4.71 -27.03
N ILE A 291 18.25 3.75 -26.49
CA ILE A 291 18.17 2.40 -27.03
C ILE A 291 16.84 2.28 -27.77
N LYS A 292 16.86 1.67 -28.95
CA LYS A 292 15.61 1.38 -29.66
C LYS A 292 14.82 0.31 -28.96
N THR A 293 13.51 0.48 -28.82
CA THR A 293 12.60 -0.50 -28.21
C THR A 293 12.79 -1.91 -28.78
N LYS A 294 13.02 -2.03 -30.10
CA LYS A 294 13.31 -3.30 -30.76
C LYS A 294 14.54 -4.00 -30.19
N ASP A 295 15.61 -3.26 -29.92
CA ASP A 295 16.88 -3.82 -29.44
C ASP A 295 16.77 -4.26 -27.98
N LEU A 296 16.14 -3.45 -27.13
CA LEU A 296 15.79 -3.83 -25.74
C LEU A 296 14.97 -5.10 -25.72
N TYR A 297 13.92 -5.15 -26.55
CA TYR A 297 13.00 -6.25 -26.65
C TYR A 297 13.69 -7.55 -27.09
N SER A 298 14.52 -7.48 -28.14
CA SER A 298 15.31 -8.62 -28.62
C SER A 298 16.26 -9.15 -27.56
N THR A 299 16.85 -8.25 -26.75
CA THR A 299 17.72 -8.66 -25.64
C THR A 299 16.95 -9.40 -24.56
N ILE A 300 15.77 -8.88 -24.17
CA ILE A 300 14.91 -9.55 -23.16
C ILE A 300 14.44 -10.91 -23.69
N HIS A 301 14.03 -10.98 -24.95
CA HIS A 301 13.61 -12.24 -25.57
C HIS A 301 14.73 -13.28 -25.56
N ASN A 302 15.91 -12.93 -26.04
CA ASN A 302 17.06 -13.84 -26.07
C ASN A 302 17.46 -14.33 -24.68
N PHE A 303 17.39 -13.45 -23.68
CA PHE A 303 17.67 -13.83 -22.29
C PHE A 303 16.70 -14.91 -21.80
N PHE A 304 15.40 -14.77 -22.02
CA PHE A 304 14.42 -15.76 -21.60
C PHE A 304 14.46 -17.06 -22.41
N GLU A 305 14.83 -17.00 -23.69
CA GLU A 305 15.07 -18.22 -24.48
C GLU A 305 16.21 -19.07 -23.92
N ILE A 306 17.31 -18.42 -23.51
CA ILE A 306 18.51 -19.11 -23.03
C ILE A 306 18.31 -19.64 -21.60
N ASN A 307 17.70 -18.84 -20.72
CA ASN A 307 17.78 -19.07 -19.27
C ASN A 307 16.53 -19.69 -18.64
N ASN A 308 15.33 -19.31 -18.98
CA ASN A 308 14.12 -19.93 -18.41
C ASN A 308 12.81 -19.39 -19.01
N LYS A 309 11.96 -20.28 -19.48
CA LYS A 309 10.66 -19.96 -20.10
C LYS A 309 9.55 -19.52 -19.10
N LYS A 310 9.68 -19.78 -17.81
CA LYS A 310 8.61 -19.56 -16.82
C LYS A 310 8.24 -18.07 -16.59
N GLY A 311 9.19 -17.15 -16.72
CA GLY A 311 8.97 -15.72 -16.52
C GLY A 311 8.38 -14.99 -17.72
N ILE A 312 8.47 -15.55 -18.90
CA ILE A 312 8.16 -14.88 -20.16
C ILE A 312 6.68 -14.49 -20.29
N ASN A 313 5.77 -15.35 -19.85
CA ASN A 313 4.33 -15.07 -19.88
C ASN A 313 3.95 -13.87 -18.99
N ALA A 314 4.65 -13.67 -17.89
CA ALA A 314 4.41 -12.53 -17.00
C ALA A 314 4.86 -11.22 -17.68
N VAL A 315 6.03 -11.20 -18.33
CA VAL A 315 6.53 -10.06 -19.11
C VAL A 315 5.60 -9.78 -20.29
N PHE A 316 5.18 -10.81 -21.01
CA PHE A 316 4.28 -10.69 -22.13
C PHE A 316 2.91 -10.12 -21.77
N ASN A 317 2.29 -10.58 -20.68
CA ASN A 317 1.03 -10.04 -20.20
C ASN A 317 1.16 -8.57 -19.77
N TYR A 318 2.34 -8.18 -19.30
CA TYR A 318 2.62 -6.79 -18.95
C TYR A 318 2.77 -5.92 -20.21
N LEU A 319 3.49 -6.38 -21.23
CA LEU A 319 3.60 -5.67 -22.53
C LEU A 319 2.21 -5.41 -23.14
N LYS A 320 1.31 -6.39 -23.08
CA LYS A 320 -0.09 -6.19 -23.50
C LYS A 320 -0.81 -5.10 -22.71
N LYS A 321 -0.58 -5.04 -21.41
CA LYS A 321 -1.15 -3.99 -20.56
C LYS A 321 -0.64 -2.59 -20.90
N LEU A 322 0.60 -2.47 -21.37
CA LEU A 322 1.22 -1.21 -21.76
C LEU A 322 0.95 -0.80 -23.21
N ASP A 323 0.11 -1.52 -23.97
CA ASP A 323 -0.16 -1.30 -25.41
C ASP A 323 1.13 -1.17 -26.24
N PHE A 324 2.09 -2.04 -26.00
CA PHE A 324 3.24 -2.14 -26.90
C PHE A 324 2.79 -2.49 -28.32
N PRO A 325 3.48 -2.02 -29.37
CA PRO A 325 3.10 -2.27 -30.74
C PRO A 325 2.85 -3.75 -31.01
N ILE A 326 1.71 -4.06 -31.63
CA ILE A 326 1.22 -5.43 -31.87
C ILE A 326 2.26 -6.29 -32.60
N GLU A 327 3.02 -5.70 -33.51
CA GLU A 327 4.12 -6.36 -34.24
C GLU A 327 5.17 -7.00 -33.34
N TYR A 328 5.51 -6.37 -32.21
CA TYR A 328 6.43 -6.96 -31.22
C TYR A 328 5.76 -8.05 -30.39
N ILE A 329 4.44 -7.93 -30.20
CA ILE A 329 3.63 -8.91 -29.47
C ILE A 329 3.37 -10.15 -30.32
N GLU A 330 3.15 -9.99 -31.64
CA GLU A 330 2.89 -11.07 -32.59
C GLU A 330 4.15 -11.88 -32.94
N ASP A 331 5.28 -11.24 -33.12
CA ASP A 331 6.57 -11.93 -33.34
C ASP A 331 6.94 -12.79 -32.13
N PHE A 332 6.69 -12.27 -30.94
CA PHE A 332 6.83 -13.00 -29.68
C PHE A 332 5.85 -14.19 -29.59
N ASN A 333 4.57 -14.00 -29.92
CA ASN A 333 3.56 -15.06 -29.94
C ASN A 333 3.85 -16.14 -30.99
N SER A 334 4.32 -15.76 -32.19
CA SER A 334 4.54 -16.72 -33.27
C SER A 334 5.69 -17.69 -32.94
N LYS A 335 6.73 -17.21 -32.23
CA LYS A 335 7.84 -18.02 -31.78
C LYS A 335 7.47 -18.91 -30.59
N PHE A 336 6.67 -18.41 -29.64
CA PHE A 336 6.30 -19.14 -28.42
C PHE A 336 5.05 -20.03 -28.54
N ASN A 337 4.03 -19.67 -29.32
CA ASN A 337 2.86 -20.52 -29.47
C ASN A 337 3.13 -21.85 -30.18
N LYS A 338 4.22 -21.93 -30.95
CA LYS A 338 4.68 -23.22 -31.47
C LYS A 338 5.14 -24.16 -30.38
N GLU A 339 5.79 -23.66 -29.34
CA GLU A 339 6.33 -24.49 -28.25
C GLU A 339 5.31 -24.81 -27.15
N ILE A 340 4.35 -23.89 -26.85
CA ILE A 340 3.24 -24.17 -25.93
C ILE A 340 2.35 -25.28 -26.49
N LYS A 341 2.08 -25.29 -27.79
CA LYS A 341 1.35 -26.38 -28.46
C LYS A 341 2.08 -27.73 -28.44
N ILE A 342 3.41 -27.71 -28.41
CA ILE A 342 4.22 -28.91 -28.27
C ILE A 342 4.17 -29.42 -26.84
N SER A 343 4.33 -28.56 -25.84
CA SER A 343 4.26 -28.94 -24.42
C SER A 343 2.85 -29.37 -23.96
N GLU A 344 1.79 -28.80 -24.50
CA GLU A 344 0.41 -29.25 -24.25
C GLU A 344 0.12 -30.60 -24.89
N LYS A 345 0.72 -30.88 -26.08
CA LYS A 345 0.61 -32.19 -26.71
C LYS A 345 1.40 -33.27 -25.97
N GLU A 346 2.58 -32.95 -25.46
CA GLU A 346 3.38 -33.86 -24.64
C GLU A 346 2.74 -34.13 -23.28
N ASN A 347 2.19 -33.14 -22.60
CA ASN A 347 1.45 -33.32 -21.34
C ASN A 347 0.15 -34.12 -21.53
N LYS A 348 -0.58 -33.95 -22.64
CA LYS A 348 -1.75 -34.79 -22.98
C LYS A 348 -1.36 -36.22 -23.33
N LYS A 349 -0.19 -36.45 -23.91
CA LYS A 349 0.31 -37.76 -24.18
C LYS A 349 0.71 -38.51 -22.92
N ILE A 350 1.38 -37.82 -21.97
CA ILE A 350 1.74 -38.37 -20.65
C ILE A 350 0.50 -38.65 -19.78
N ALA A 351 -0.56 -37.85 -19.90
CA ALA A 351 -1.82 -38.08 -19.19
C ALA A 351 -2.59 -39.31 -19.77
N ASN A 352 -2.63 -39.46 -21.09
CA ASN A 352 -3.26 -40.60 -21.74
C ASN A 352 -2.48 -41.93 -21.56
N ASP A 353 -1.14 -41.87 -21.50
CA ASP A 353 -0.32 -43.07 -21.25
C ASP A 353 -0.45 -43.54 -19.78
N LYS A 354 -0.82 -42.65 -18.83
CA LYS A 354 -1.13 -43.01 -17.44
C LYS A 354 -2.54 -43.55 -17.21
N GLU A 355 -3.50 -43.25 -18.10
CA GLU A 355 -4.86 -43.83 -18.08
C GLU A 355 -4.93 -45.22 -18.74
N LEU A 356 -3.87 -45.64 -19.45
CA LEU A 356 -3.79 -46.96 -20.09
C LEU A 356 -3.03 -48.00 -19.24
N GLU A 357 -2.51 -47.64 -18.08
CA GLU A 357 -1.82 -48.53 -17.11
C GLU A 357 -2.64 -48.80 -15.83
N ILE A 358 -3.94 -48.47 -15.80
CA ILE A 358 -4.93 -48.87 -14.79
C ILE A 358 -5.97 -49.75 -15.48
#